data_b22d156c46c6eac1cf6abee423d15198
#
_entry.id   b22d156c46c6eac1cf6abee423d15198
#
_cell.length_a   1.000
_cell.length_b   1.000
_cell.length_c   1.000
_cell.angle_alpha   90.00
_cell.angle_beta   90.00
_cell.angle_gamma   90.00
#
_symmetry.space_group_name_H-M   'P 1'
#
loop_
_entity.id
_entity.type
_entity.pdbx_description
1 polymer ?
#
loop_
_entity_poly.entity_id
_entity_poly.type
_entity_poly.pdbx_seq_one_letter_code
_entity_poly.pdbx_strand_id
1 'polypeptide(L)'
;MKWGRASGLVMMLPHGYEGQGPEHSSARIERFLQLSADHNMQVVQPTTAAQIFHLLRRQMVRQFRKPLIIFTPKSLLRNKDAGSSLNELAKGGFQTVIPELDDKIDANKVKRVVACSGKVYYDLVNARKTRGITDTAVIRIEQLYPFPHKAFGAELKKFPNATEVVWAQDEPQNQGPWFQIQHNIFESMETGQRLAYAGRPASAAPAVGYADKHVAQQKELLDTAFSKLKGFILTK
;
A
#
# COMPACT_ATOMS: atom_id res chain seq x y z
N MET A 1 5.55 -19.07 21.36
CA MET A 1 4.13 -19.01 21.82
C MET A 1 4.05 -19.64 23.21
N LYS A 2 3.64 -18.89 24.22
CA LYS A 2 3.65 -19.29 25.64
C LYS A 2 2.84 -20.58 25.92
N TRP A 3 1.75 -20.78 25.19
CA TRP A 3 0.82 -21.91 25.44
C TRP A 3 0.92 -23.02 24.38
N GLY A 4 1.87 -22.95 23.46
CA GLY A 4 1.99 -23.90 22.35
C GLY A 4 0.80 -23.90 21.37
N ARG A 5 -0.08 -22.89 21.45
CA ARG A 5 -1.29 -22.78 20.65
C ARG A 5 -1.11 -21.70 19.57
N ALA A 6 -1.70 -21.94 18.39
CA ALA A 6 -1.70 -21.01 17.26
C ALA A 6 -3.13 -20.81 16.75
N SER A 7 -3.40 -19.62 16.20
CA SER A 7 -4.70 -19.27 15.63
C SER A 7 -4.54 -18.90 14.16
N GLY A 8 -5.37 -19.44 13.28
CA GLY A 8 -5.52 -19.05 11.90
C GLY A 8 -6.65 -18.05 11.66
N LEU A 9 -7.05 -17.30 12.70
CA LEU A 9 -8.11 -16.31 12.63
C LEU A 9 -7.90 -15.36 11.44
N VAL A 10 -8.98 -15.10 10.69
CA VAL A 10 -9.03 -14.09 9.63
C VAL A 10 -9.92 -12.96 10.10
N MET A 11 -9.38 -11.75 10.16
CA MET A 11 -10.13 -10.53 10.46
C MET A 11 -10.21 -9.68 9.20
N MET A 12 -11.40 -9.44 8.70
CA MET A 12 -11.66 -8.53 7.56
C MET A 12 -12.19 -7.22 8.14
N LEU A 13 -11.39 -6.17 8.04
CA LEU A 13 -11.68 -4.89 8.67
C LEU A 13 -12.00 -3.85 7.58
N PRO A 14 -13.25 -3.36 7.48
CA PRO A 14 -13.59 -2.28 6.56
C PRO A 14 -12.74 -1.05 6.83
N HIS A 15 -11.96 -0.64 5.83
CA HIS A 15 -11.05 0.48 5.95
C HIS A 15 -10.76 1.09 4.58
N GLY A 16 -11.21 2.30 4.36
CA GLY A 16 -10.94 3.07 3.15
C GLY A 16 -11.28 4.54 3.40
N TYR A 17 -10.40 5.44 2.95
CA TYR A 17 -10.63 6.87 2.99
C TYR A 17 -11.46 7.29 1.78
N GLU A 18 -12.79 7.17 1.92
CA GLU A 18 -13.75 7.29 0.81
C GLU A 18 -14.75 8.45 1.01
N GLY A 19 -14.54 9.28 2.02
CA GLY A 19 -15.46 10.37 2.37
C GLY A 19 -16.78 9.92 3.00
N GLN A 20 -16.88 8.65 3.44
CA GLN A 20 -18.12 8.06 3.98
C GLN A 20 -18.26 8.15 5.50
N GLY A 21 -17.26 8.71 6.18
CA GLY A 21 -17.29 8.87 7.62
C GLY A 21 -16.28 8.01 8.37
N PRO A 22 -16.16 8.19 9.70
CA PRO A 22 -15.11 7.58 10.51
C PRO A 22 -15.23 6.06 10.64
N GLU A 23 -16.42 5.49 10.65
CA GLU A 23 -16.68 4.04 10.78
C GLU A 23 -16.18 3.23 9.58
N HIS A 24 -15.92 3.89 8.45
CA HIS A 24 -15.37 3.26 7.24
C HIS A 24 -13.85 3.44 7.11
N SER A 25 -13.23 4.22 8.00
CA SER A 25 -11.80 4.60 7.94
C SER A 25 -11.05 4.31 9.25
N SER A 26 -11.67 3.65 10.23
CA SER A 26 -11.20 3.57 11.61
C SER A 26 -10.63 2.20 12.01
N ALA A 27 -10.30 1.34 11.09
CA ALA A 27 -9.75 0.02 11.42
C ALA A 27 -8.30 0.06 11.97
N ARG A 28 -7.61 1.21 11.82
CA ARG A 28 -6.34 1.50 12.50
C ARG A 28 -5.19 0.56 12.12
N ILE A 29 -4.76 0.63 10.87
CA ILE A 29 -3.62 -0.14 10.33
C ILE A 29 -2.39 0.02 11.24
N GLU A 30 -2.10 1.25 11.66
CA GLU A 30 -0.98 1.59 12.53
C GLU A 30 -0.96 0.81 13.85
N ARG A 31 -2.12 0.49 14.41
CA ARG A 31 -2.21 -0.24 15.67
C ARG A 31 -1.85 -1.71 15.50
N PHE A 32 -2.30 -2.34 14.41
CA PHE A 32 -1.91 -3.72 14.10
C PHE A 32 -0.43 -3.82 13.76
N LEU A 33 0.11 -2.87 13.01
CA LEU A 33 1.55 -2.84 12.69
C LEU A 33 2.39 -2.60 13.95
N GLN A 34 1.96 -1.73 14.86
CA GLN A 34 2.63 -1.51 16.14
C GLN A 34 2.71 -2.78 17.00
N LEU A 35 1.69 -3.64 16.93
CA LEU A 35 1.62 -4.91 17.66
C LEU A 35 2.30 -6.08 16.93
N SER A 36 2.82 -5.83 15.73
CA SER A 36 3.43 -6.85 14.88
C SER A 36 4.91 -7.04 15.21
N ALA A 37 5.29 -8.23 15.67
CA ALA A 37 6.67 -8.63 15.92
C ALA A 37 6.81 -10.16 15.82
N ASP A 38 8.01 -10.67 15.59
CA ASP A 38 8.34 -12.12 15.60
C ASP A 38 7.41 -12.95 14.71
N HIS A 39 6.95 -12.37 13.61
CA HIS A 39 5.98 -13.00 12.69
C HIS A 39 4.69 -13.46 13.40
N ASN A 40 4.21 -12.71 14.41
CA ASN A 40 3.05 -13.07 15.23
C ASN A 40 1.73 -13.02 14.46
N MET A 41 1.63 -12.18 13.41
CA MET A 41 0.44 -12.04 12.56
C MET A 41 0.85 -11.69 11.13
N GLN A 42 -0.13 -11.57 10.24
CA GLN A 42 0.02 -11.01 8.91
C GLN A 42 -0.91 -9.79 8.78
N VAL A 43 -0.40 -8.68 8.25
CA VAL A 43 -1.16 -7.46 8.00
C VAL A 43 -1.13 -7.16 6.52
N VAL A 44 -2.29 -7.15 5.86
CA VAL A 44 -2.41 -7.08 4.40
C VAL A 44 -3.52 -6.15 3.96
N GLN A 45 -3.34 -5.59 2.77
CA GLN A 45 -4.31 -4.71 2.13
C GLN A 45 -4.42 -5.08 0.63
N PRO A 46 -5.14 -6.17 0.29
CA PRO A 46 -5.25 -6.66 -1.08
C PRO A 46 -6.07 -5.71 -1.94
N THR A 47 -5.64 -5.51 -3.18
CA THR A 47 -6.21 -4.52 -4.08
C THR A 47 -6.97 -5.10 -5.27
N THR A 48 -6.91 -6.42 -5.51
CA THR A 48 -7.66 -7.07 -6.60
C THR A 48 -8.40 -8.31 -6.12
N ALA A 49 -9.37 -8.77 -6.92
CA ALA A 49 -10.13 -10.00 -6.65
C ALA A 49 -9.21 -11.24 -6.55
N ALA A 50 -8.21 -11.37 -7.44
CA ALA A 50 -7.25 -12.47 -7.39
C ALA A 50 -6.39 -12.42 -6.13
N GLN A 51 -5.99 -11.22 -5.70
CA GLN A 51 -5.18 -11.05 -4.49
C GLN A 51 -5.95 -11.50 -3.23
N ILE A 52 -7.22 -11.11 -3.05
CA ILE A 52 -8.00 -11.58 -1.89
C ILE A 52 -8.23 -13.09 -1.93
N PHE A 53 -8.52 -13.63 -3.11
CA PHE A 53 -8.69 -15.08 -3.30
C PHE A 53 -7.42 -15.85 -2.90
N HIS A 54 -6.28 -15.49 -3.47
CA HIS A 54 -5.01 -16.15 -3.19
C HIS A 54 -4.52 -15.92 -1.77
N LEU A 55 -4.85 -14.79 -1.15
CA LEU A 55 -4.55 -14.51 0.25
C LEU A 55 -5.27 -15.48 1.18
N LEU A 56 -6.58 -15.66 0.98
CA LEU A 56 -7.39 -16.59 1.77
C LEU A 56 -6.95 -18.04 1.51
N ARG A 57 -6.70 -18.39 0.26
CA ARG A 57 -6.14 -19.71 -0.11
C ARG A 57 -4.80 -19.94 0.59
N ARG A 58 -3.90 -18.96 0.57
CA ARG A 58 -2.61 -19.03 1.26
C ARG A 58 -2.76 -19.28 2.76
N GLN A 59 -3.72 -18.60 3.41
CA GLN A 59 -4.00 -18.77 4.84
C GLN A 59 -4.42 -20.21 5.18
N MET A 60 -5.15 -20.86 4.30
CA MET A 60 -5.59 -22.24 4.51
C MET A 60 -4.53 -23.29 4.18
N VAL A 61 -3.72 -23.06 3.15
CA VAL A 61 -2.75 -24.04 2.63
C VAL A 61 -1.45 -24.06 3.47
N ARG A 62 -1.08 -22.97 4.10
CA ARG A 62 0.14 -22.90 4.93
C ARG A 62 0.08 -23.87 6.10
N GLN A 63 1.18 -24.54 6.39
CA GLN A 63 1.30 -25.49 7.50
C GLN A 63 1.35 -24.83 8.88
N PHE A 64 1.61 -23.53 8.97
CA PHE A 64 1.57 -22.76 10.21
C PHE A 64 0.30 -21.93 10.32
N ARG A 65 -0.13 -21.65 11.54
CA ARG A 65 -1.30 -20.83 11.85
C ARG A 65 -0.87 -19.52 12.52
N LYS A 66 -1.15 -18.40 11.83
CA LYS A 66 -0.96 -17.03 12.35
C LYS A 66 -2.17 -16.20 11.98
N PRO A 67 -2.64 -15.30 12.84
CA PRO A 67 -3.74 -14.40 12.49
C PRO A 67 -3.47 -13.63 11.21
N LEU A 68 -4.51 -13.46 10.40
CA LEU A 68 -4.49 -12.69 9.16
C LEU A 68 -5.42 -11.50 9.30
N ILE A 69 -4.86 -10.30 9.29
CA ILE A 69 -5.58 -9.04 9.38
C ILE A 69 -5.65 -8.44 7.98
N ILE A 70 -6.86 -8.31 7.45
CA ILE A 70 -7.13 -7.82 6.09
C ILE A 70 -7.87 -6.49 6.16
N PHE A 71 -7.29 -5.45 5.61
CA PHE A 71 -7.95 -4.16 5.44
C PHE A 71 -8.67 -4.13 4.10
N THR A 72 -9.98 -3.87 4.14
CA THR A 72 -10.88 -4.03 2.99
C THR A 72 -11.65 -2.74 2.71
N PRO A 73 -11.17 -1.88 1.78
CA PRO A 73 -11.93 -0.71 1.36
C PRO A 73 -13.18 -1.16 0.58
N LYS A 74 -14.34 -0.57 0.90
CA LYS A 74 -15.63 -0.95 0.30
C LYS A 74 -15.75 -0.59 -1.18
N SER A 75 -15.09 0.50 -1.61
CA SER A 75 -15.12 0.95 -3.00
C SER A 75 -14.54 -0.08 -3.96
N LEU A 76 -13.55 -0.87 -3.55
CA LEU A 76 -12.96 -1.90 -4.40
C LEU A 76 -13.94 -3.01 -4.79
N LEU A 77 -14.99 -3.25 -4.01
CA LEU A 77 -16.05 -4.21 -4.36
C LEU A 77 -16.82 -3.82 -5.64
N ARG A 78 -16.79 -2.54 -6.01
CA ARG A 78 -17.49 -2.00 -7.20
C ARG A 78 -16.54 -1.44 -8.25
N ASN A 79 -15.24 -1.42 -7.96
CA ASN A 79 -14.25 -0.93 -8.90
C ASN A 79 -13.94 -2.00 -9.95
N LYS A 80 -14.26 -1.70 -11.21
CA LYS A 80 -14.00 -2.62 -12.32
C LYS A 80 -12.51 -2.91 -12.53
N ASP A 81 -11.65 -1.93 -12.25
CA ASP A 81 -10.19 -2.08 -12.38
C ASP A 81 -9.58 -2.97 -11.29
N ALA A 82 -10.33 -3.21 -10.20
CA ALA A 82 -9.95 -4.17 -9.16
C ALA A 82 -10.43 -5.62 -9.47
N GLY A 83 -11.14 -5.80 -10.56
CA GLY A 83 -11.53 -7.12 -11.07
C GLY A 83 -10.31 -7.95 -11.48
N SER A 84 -10.51 -9.25 -11.62
CA SER A 84 -9.48 -10.18 -12.08
C SER A 84 -10.07 -11.19 -13.03
N SER A 85 -9.27 -11.67 -13.98
CA SER A 85 -9.67 -12.72 -14.90
C SER A 85 -9.77 -14.08 -14.20
N LEU A 86 -10.52 -15.01 -14.76
CA LEU A 86 -10.57 -16.40 -14.28
C LEU A 86 -9.18 -17.07 -14.30
N ASN A 87 -8.33 -16.68 -15.24
CA ASN A 87 -6.98 -17.22 -15.32
C ASN A 87 -6.12 -16.76 -14.15
N GLU A 88 -6.25 -15.51 -13.70
CA GLU A 88 -5.55 -14.99 -12.50
C GLU A 88 -6.05 -15.66 -11.21
N LEU A 89 -7.31 -16.09 -11.16
CA LEU A 89 -7.85 -16.88 -10.05
C LEU A 89 -7.38 -18.33 -10.09
N ALA A 90 -7.28 -18.91 -11.27
CA ALA A 90 -6.92 -20.33 -11.44
C ALA A 90 -5.41 -20.58 -11.28
N LYS A 91 -4.57 -19.62 -11.60
CA LYS A 91 -3.11 -19.72 -11.61
C LYS A 91 -2.45 -18.69 -10.73
N GLY A 92 -1.26 -18.99 -10.23
CA GLY A 92 -0.47 -18.07 -9.43
C GLY A 92 -0.71 -18.18 -7.93
N GLY A 93 -0.51 -17.08 -7.22
CA GLY A 93 -0.58 -16.98 -5.77
C GLY A 93 -0.63 -15.55 -5.28
N PHE A 94 -0.77 -15.36 -3.98
CA PHE A 94 -0.74 -14.03 -3.38
C PHE A 94 0.64 -13.38 -3.56
N GLN A 95 0.65 -12.21 -4.18
CA GLN A 95 1.83 -11.38 -4.37
C GLN A 95 1.92 -10.37 -3.22
N THR A 96 3.04 -10.34 -2.54
CA THR A 96 3.27 -9.40 -1.41
C THR A 96 3.57 -7.99 -1.90
N VAL A 97 4.11 -7.89 -3.12
CA VAL A 97 4.34 -6.65 -3.87
C VAL A 97 3.85 -6.87 -5.29
N ILE A 98 3.10 -5.94 -5.83
CA ILE A 98 2.68 -5.94 -7.24
C ILE A 98 3.48 -4.87 -7.97
N PRO A 99 4.16 -5.22 -9.08
CA PRO A 99 5.00 -4.32 -9.85
C PRO A 99 4.20 -3.19 -10.54
N GLU A 100 4.92 -2.30 -11.22
CA GLU A 100 4.33 -1.45 -12.24
C GLU A 100 3.69 -2.32 -13.33
N LEU A 101 2.46 -2.00 -13.70
CA LEU A 101 1.69 -2.78 -14.68
C LEU A 101 1.46 -2.05 -16.02
N ASP A 102 1.87 -0.80 -16.14
CA ASP A 102 1.71 -0.03 -17.38
C ASP A 102 2.93 -0.22 -18.27
N ASP A 103 2.78 -0.99 -19.34
CA ASP A 103 3.85 -1.29 -20.32
C ASP A 103 4.42 -0.05 -21.03
N LYS A 104 3.74 1.10 -20.92
CA LYS A 104 4.21 2.38 -21.47
C LYS A 104 5.27 3.05 -20.60
N ILE A 105 5.47 2.58 -19.39
CA ILE A 105 6.47 3.10 -18.47
C ILE A 105 7.83 2.46 -18.80
N ASP A 106 8.71 3.23 -19.43
CA ASP A 106 10.08 2.82 -19.69
C ASP A 106 10.92 2.86 -18.41
N ALA A 107 11.32 1.71 -17.93
CA ALA A 107 12.07 1.56 -16.68
C ALA A 107 13.35 2.43 -16.62
N ASN A 108 14.01 2.65 -17.76
CA ASN A 108 15.21 3.48 -17.84
C ASN A 108 14.92 4.99 -17.76
N LYS A 109 13.68 5.40 -17.96
CA LYS A 109 13.26 6.81 -17.87
C LYS A 109 12.65 7.15 -16.51
N VAL A 110 12.35 6.15 -15.70
CA VAL A 110 11.77 6.36 -14.38
C VAL A 110 12.78 7.05 -13.47
N LYS A 111 12.38 8.21 -12.93
CA LYS A 111 13.15 9.00 -11.95
C LYS A 111 12.58 8.85 -10.54
N ARG A 112 11.32 8.45 -10.45
CA ARG A 112 10.57 8.31 -9.18
C ARG A 112 9.80 7.00 -9.15
N VAL A 113 9.81 6.36 -7.99
CA VAL A 113 8.93 5.24 -7.68
C VAL A 113 7.96 5.68 -6.59
N VAL A 114 6.66 5.63 -6.86
CA VAL A 114 5.62 5.81 -5.85
C VAL A 114 5.20 4.43 -5.34
N ALA A 115 5.47 4.15 -4.09
CA ALA A 115 5.01 2.96 -3.39
C ALA A 115 3.73 3.29 -2.60
N CYS A 116 2.74 2.42 -2.65
CA CYS A 116 1.48 2.62 -1.95
C CYS A 116 0.88 1.29 -1.48
N SER A 117 -0.20 1.36 -0.71
CA SER A 117 -1.01 0.20 -0.32
C SER A 117 -2.49 0.57 -0.40
N GLY A 118 -3.33 -0.41 -0.76
CA GLY A 118 -4.78 -0.23 -0.82
C GLY A 118 -5.29 0.56 -2.03
N LYS A 119 -6.48 1.12 -1.87
CA LYS A 119 -7.25 1.73 -2.97
C LYS A 119 -6.61 2.97 -3.61
N VAL A 120 -5.75 3.69 -2.88
CA VAL A 120 -5.04 4.89 -3.38
C VAL A 120 -4.25 4.60 -4.66
N TYR A 121 -3.88 3.35 -4.88
CA TYR A 121 -3.26 2.91 -6.12
C TYR A 121 -4.05 3.33 -7.37
N TYR A 122 -5.35 3.12 -7.36
CA TYR A 122 -6.20 3.44 -8.51
C TYR A 122 -6.27 4.95 -8.77
N ASP A 123 -6.32 5.74 -7.71
CA ASP A 123 -6.29 7.20 -7.80
C ASP A 123 -4.94 7.70 -8.35
N LEU A 124 -3.82 7.11 -7.89
CA LEU A 124 -2.48 7.42 -8.38
C LEU A 124 -2.32 7.08 -9.87
N VAL A 125 -2.70 5.88 -10.28
CA VAL A 125 -2.57 5.44 -11.69
C VAL A 125 -3.46 6.29 -12.59
N ASN A 126 -4.68 6.62 -12.17
CA ASN A 126 -5.57 7.48 -12.93
C ASN A 126 -5.00 8.91 -13.05
N ALA A 127 -4.52 9.48 -11.95
CA ALA A 127 -3.89 10.81 -11.96
C ALA A 127 -2.63 10.83 -12.86
N ARG A 128 -1.79 9.80 -12.79
CA ARG A 128 -0.62 9.64 -13.66
C ARG A 128 -1.00 9.65 -15.14
N LYS A 129 -1.98 8.83 -15.52
CA LYS A 129 -2.48 8.73 -16.89
C LYS A 129 -3.07 10.06 -17.38
N THR A 130 -3.93 10.69 -16.59
CA THR A 130 -4.59 11.95 -16.93
C THR A 130 -3.59 13.09 -17.11
N ARG A 131 -2.48 13.08 -16.34
CA ARG A 131 -1.42 14.10 -16.38
C ARG A 131 -0.32 13.79 -17.42
N GLY A 132 -0.37 12.64 -18.08
CA GLY A 132 0.64 12.22 -19.06
C GLY A 132 2.03 12.01 -18.48
N ILE A 133 2.15 11.62 -17.20
CA ILE A 133 3.42 11.41 -16.51
C ILE A 133 3.99 10.04 -16.92
N THR A 134 5.21 10.00 -17.42
CA THR A 134 5.86 8.80 -17.93
C THR A 134 7.17 8.44 -17.21
N ASP A 135 7.64 9.30 -16.32
CA ASP A 135 8.90 9.14 -15.58
C ASP A 135 8.69 8.68 -14.11
N THR A 136 7.49 8.24 -13.79
CA THR A 136 7.11 7.77 -12.45
C THR A 136 6.44 6.40 -12.53
N ALA A 137 7.01 5.41 -11.85
CA ALA A 137 6.41 4.10 -11.66
C ALA A 137 5.55 4.06 -10.38
N VAL A 138 4.48 3.28 -10.39
CA VAL A 138 3.61 3.07 -9.22
C VAL A 138 3.57 1.59 -8.88
N ILE A 139 4.04 1.22 -7.68
CA ILE A 139 4.06 -0.15 -7.19
C ILE A 139 3.22 -0.29 -5.93
N ARG A 140 2.64 -1.47 -5.73
CA ARG A 140 1.75 -1.75 -4.59
C ARG A 140 2.40 -2.70 -3.61
N ILE A 141 2.39 -2.35 -2.33
CA ILE A 141 2.75 -3.26 -1.23
C ILE A 141 1.44 -3.82 -0.66
N GLU A 142 1.13 -5.06 -1.02
CA GLU A 142 -0.09 -5.74 -0.61
C GLU A 142 0.02 -6.32 0.81
N GLN A 143 1.24 -6.67 1.24
CA GLN A 143 1.52 -7.15 2.58
C GLN A 143 2.41 -6.18 3.32
N LEU A 144 1.86 -5.56 4.37
CA LEU A 144 2.56 -4.58 5.20
C LEU A 144 3.39 -5.26 6.29
N TYR A 145 2.94 -6.43 6.81
CA TYR A 145 3.69 -7.23 7.76
C TYR A 145 3.45 -8.74 7.55
N PRO A 146 4.48 -9.60 7.63
CA PRO A 146 5.90 -9.22 7.59
C PRO A 146 6.25 -8.43 6.32
N PHE A 147 7.07 -7.39 6.46
CA PHE A 147 7.42 -6.54 5.32
C PHE A 147 8.20 -7.32 4.26
N PRO A 148 7.86 -7.20 2.97
CA PRO A 148 8.44 -8.00 1.90
C PRO A 148 9.74 -7.39 1.34
N HIS A 149 10.78 -7.22 2.17
CA HIS A 149 12.04 -6.56 1.81
C HIS A 149 12.63 -7.04 0.48
N LYS A 150 12.74 -8.36 0.29
CA LYS A 150 13.34 -8.94 -0.93
C LYS A 150 12.53 -8.60 -2.17
N ALA A 151 11.19 -8.74 -2.11
CA ALA A 151 10.33 -8.46 -3.25
C ALA A 151 10.31 -6.96 -3.56
N PHE A 152 10.20 -6.11 -2.54
CA PHE A 152 10.19 -4.66 -2.72
C PHE A 152 11.53 -4.14 -3.25
N GLY A 153 12.66 -4.56 -2.69
CA GLY A 153 13.99 -4.20 -3.19
C GLY A 153 14.24 -4.68 -4.63
N ALA A 154 13.73 -5.88 -4.99
CA ALA A 154 13.82 -6.37 -6.36
C ALA A 154 13.00 -5.51 -7.35
N GLU A 155 11.84 -4.99 -6.92
CA GLU A 155 11.07 -4.05 -7.74
C GLU A 155 11.78 -2.70 -7.92
N LEU A 156 12.38 -2.14 -6.86
CA LEU A 156 13.15 -0.90 -6.97
C LEU A 156 14.32 -1.00 -7.95
N LYS A 157 15.02 -2.14 -7.97
CA LYS A 157 16.15 -2.40 -8.87
C LYS A 157 15.78 -2.40 -10.36
N LYS A 158 14.50 -2.55 -10.69
CA LYS A 158 14.04 -2.46 -12.08
C LYS A 158 14.13 -1.03 -12.63
N PHE A 159 14.26 -0.03 -11.77
CA PHE A 159 14.30 1.39 -12.11
C PHE A 159 15.66 2.01 -11.77
N PRO A 160 16.72 1.72 -12.56
CA PRO A 160 18.09 2.06 -12.17
C PRO A 160 18.37 3.57 -12.08
N ASN A 161 17.55 4.40 -12.72
CA ASN A 161 17.68 5.85 -12.70
C ASN A 161 16.73 6.55 -11.70
N ALA A 162 15.99 5.77 -10.91
CA ALA A 162 15.09 6.32 -9.91
C ALA A 162 15.87 6.78 -8.68
N THR A 163 15.89 8.07 -8.43
CA THR A 163 16.51 8.71 -7.27
C THR A 163 15.52 9.06 -6.16
N GLU A 164 14.23 8.90 -6.41
CA GLU A 164 13.16 9.26 -5.50
C GLU A 164 12.22 8.07 -5.27
N VAL A 165 12.00 7.75 -4.01
CA VAL A 165 10.98 6.82 -3.56
C VAL A 165 9.98 7.61 -2.73
N VAL A 166 8.71 7.53 -3.09
CA VAL A 166 7.62 8.24 -2.37
C VAL A 166 6.66 7.21 -1.81
N TRP A 167 6.41 7.24 -0.52
CA TRP A 167 5.32 6.50 0.06
C TRP A 167 4.03 7.31 -0.04
N ALA A 168 2.99 6.75 -0.66
CA ALA A 168 1.67 7.36 -0.76
C ALA A 168 0.63 6.55 -0.01
N GLN A 169 -0.17 7.20 0.85
CA GLN A 169 -1.27 6.57 1.59
C GLN A 169 -2.47 7.49 1.71
N ASP A 170 -3.66 6.90 1.82
CA ASP A 170 -4.92 7.63 2.01
C ASP A 170 -5.06 8.24 3.40
N GLU A 171 -4.51 7.59 4.41
CA GLU A 171 -4.64 7.97 5.80
C GLU A 171 -3.83 9.22 6.12
N PRO A 172 -4.20 9.97 7.17
CA PRO A 172 -3.36 11.04 7.71
C PRO A 172 -1.96 10.53 8.10
N GLN A 173 -0.98 11.42 8.08
CA GLN A 173 0.43 11.08 8.30
C GLN A 173 0.69 10.31 9.60
N ASN A 174 -0.03 10.66 10.68
CA ASN A 174 0.09 9.99 11.98
C ASN A 174 -0.72 8.70 12.09
N GLN A 175 -1.46 8.35 11.05
CA GLN A 175 -2.27 7.14 10.95
C GLN A 175 -1.78 6.28 9.77
N GLY A 176 -2.38 5.10 9.58
CA GLY A 176 -1.95 4.21 8.51
C GLY A 176 -0.55 3.65 8.70
N PRO A 177 0.08 3.12 7.64
CA PRO A 177 1.33 2.38 7.77
C PRO A 177 2.59 3.23 7.85
N TRP A 178 2.58 4.52 7.47
CA TRP A 178 3.79 5.30 7.24
C TRP A 178 4.86 5.14 8.33
N PHE A 179 4.54 5.52 9.57
CA PHE A 179 5.55 5.49 10.64
C PHE A 179 6.01 4.08 11.01
N GLN A 180 5.21 3.07 10.70
CA GLN A 180 5.53 1.68 11.02
C GLN A 180 6.34 0.97 9.93
N ILE A 181 6.34 1.50 8.69
CA ILE A 181 7.02 0.85 7.56
C ILE A 181 8.13 1.68 6.92
N GLN A 182 8.24 2.98 7.23
CA GLN A 182 9.23 3.86 6.60
C GLN A 182 10.67 3.33 6.72
N HIS A 183 11.03 2.76 7.87
CA HIS A 183 12.36 2.15 8.07
C HIS A 183 12.56 0.92 7.17
N ASN A 184 11.55 0.07 7.00
CA ASN A 184 11.61 -1.09 6.11
C ASN A 184 11.75 -0.68 4.63
N ILE A 185 11.04 0.38 4.23
CA ILE A 185 11.19 0.97 2.89
C ILE A 185 12.62 1.47 2.73
N PHE A 186 13.10 2.26 3.69
CA PHE A 186 14.44 2.83 3.68
C PHE A 186 15.53 1.75 3.60
N GLU A 187 15.42 0.68 4.38
CA GLU A 187 16.34 -0.46 4.34
C GLU A 187 16.37 -1.15 2.96
N SER A 188 15.25 -1.17 2.26
CA SER A 188 15.12 -1.82 0.95
C SER A 188 15.56 -0.96 -0.23
N MET A 189 15.78 0.35 -0.02
CA MET A 189 16.22 1.30 -1.05
C MET A 189 17.69 1.12 -1.41
N GLU A 190 18.07 1.64 -2.57
CA GLU A 190 19.47 1.73 -3.01
C GLU A 190 20.15 3.00 -2.47
N THR A 191 21.47 2.96 -2.35
CA THR A 191 22.26 4.13 -1.92
C THR A 191 22.07 5.30 -2.87
N GLY A 192 21.88 6.50 -2.34
CA GLY A 192 21.62 7.73 -3.09
C GLY A 192 20.15 8.01 -3.40
N GLN A 193 19.25 7.08 -3.10
CA GLN A 193 17.81 7.33 -3.20
C GLN A 193 17.29 8.14 -2.01
N ARG A 194 16.24 8.91 -2.24
CA ARG A 194 15.56 9.73 -1.24
C ARG A 194 14.16 9.23 -1.00
N LEU A 195 13.78 9.01 0.26
CA LEU A 195 12.43 8.63 0.67
C LEU A 195 11.65 9.86 1.12
N ALA A 196 10.45 10.02 0.60
CA ALA A 196 9.51 11.07 0.99
C ALA A 196 8.09 10.51 1.22
N TYR A 197 7.25 11.32 1.83
CA TYR A 197 5.86 11.02 2.12
C TYR A 197 4.91 11.86 1.24
N ALA A 198 3.86 11.22 0.74
CA ALA A 198 2.71 11.86 0.10
C ALA A 198 1.42 11.36 0.73
N GLY A 199 0.68 12.23 1.37
CA GLY A 199 -0.55 11.87 2.08
C GLY A 199 -1.19 13.06 2.73
N ARG A 200 -2.22 12.80 3.53
CA ARG A 200 -2.95 13.82 4.26
C ARG A 200 -2.13 14.35 5.43
N PRO A 201 -2.34 15.61 5.86
CA PRO A 201 -1.74 16.11 7.09
C PRO A 201 -2.18 15.29 8.30
N ALA A 202 -1.38 15.32 9.37
CA ALA A 202 -1.70 14.65 10.62
C ALA A 202 -3.08 15.09 11.15
N SER A 203 -3.85 14.14 11.65
CA SER A 203 -5.20 14.38 12.17
C SER A 203 -5.51 13.44 13.34
N ALA A 204 -6.23 13.95 14.33
CA ALA A 204 -6.75 13.14 15.44
C ALA A 204 -7.96 12.27 15.00
N ALA A 205 -8.74 12.75 14.03
CA ALA A 205 -9.91 12.04 13.52
C ALA A 205 -9.54 11.07 12.37
N PRO A 206 -10.23 9.93 12.25
CA PRO A 206 -10.02 8.96 11.17
C PRO A 206 -10.68 9.37 9.85
N ALA A 207 -11.40 10.47 9.81
CA ALA A 207 -12.00 11.04 8.61
C ALA A 207 -12.20 12.55 8.78
N VAL A 208 -12.20 13.27 7.66
CA VAL A 208 -12.58 14.69 7.64
C VAL A 208 -14.12 14.83 7.66
N GLY A 209 -14.64 15.78 8.41
CA GLY A 209 -16.09 15.96 8.57
C GLY A 209 -16.81 16.57 7.35
N TYR A 210 -16.06 17.08 6.37
CA TYR A 210 -16.61 17.78 5.20
C TYR A 210 -16.12 17.17 3.91
N ALA A 211 -17.03 16.96 2.94
CA ALA A 211 -16.73 16.39 1.63
C ALA A 211 -15.71 17.23 0.85
N ASP A 212 -15.87 18.55 0.82
CA ASP A 212 -14.97 19.46 0.11
C ASP A 212 -13.54 19.37 0.64
N LYS A 213 -13.38 19.26 1.96
CA LYS A 213 -12.07 19.07 2.59
C LYS A 213 -11.47 17.70 2.23
N HIS A 214 -12.28 16.67 2.15
CA HIS A 214 -11.85 15.35 1.69
C HIS A 214 -11.30 15.41 0.27
N VAL A 215 -12.05 16.03 -0.66
CA VAL A 215 -11.64 16.19 -2.06
C VAL A 215 -10.36 17.02 -2.18
N ALA A 216 -10.27 18.15 -1.46
CA ALA A 216 -9.08 19.00 -1.47
C ALA A 216 -7.82 18.24 -0.99
N GLN A 217 -7.93 17.49 0.11
CA GLN A 217 -6.82 16.70 0.63
C GLN A 217 -6.44 15.54 -0.29
N GLN A 218 -7.42 14.90 -0.97
CA GLN A 218 -7.13 13.86 -1.96
C GLN A 218 -6.35 14.43 -3.14
N LYS A 219 -6.76 15.61 -3.62
CA LYS A 219 -6.03 16.30 -4.68
C LYS A 219 -4.60 16.63 -4.25
N GLU A 220 -4.41 17.17 -3.04
CA GLU A 220 -3.10 17.52 -2.51
C GLU A 220 -2.17 16.29 -2.37
N LEU A 221 -2.71 15.15 -1.92
CA LEU A 221 -1.99 13.89 -1.88
C LEU A 221 -1.46 13.51 -3.27
N LEU A 222 -2.33 13.52 -4.28
CA LEU A 222 -1.95 13.17 -5.66
C LEU A 222 -0.96 14.19 -6.25
N ASP A 223 -1.14 15.47 -5.95
CA ASP A 223 -0.21 16.52 -6.38
C ASP A 223 1.18 16.32 -5.74
N THR A 224 1.23 15.97 -4.46
CA THR A 224 2.48 15.71 -3.73
C THR A 224 3.19 14.47 -4.24
N ALA A 225 2.46 13.40 -4.55
CA ALA A 225 3.04 12.15 -5.06
C ALA A 225 3.81 12.35 -6.38
N PHE A 226 3.37 13.29 -7.23
CA PHE A 226 3.94 13.55 -8.56
C PHE A 226 4.73 14.87 -8.68
N SER A 227 4.78 15.70 -7.64
CA SER A 227 5.52 16.97 -7.67
C SER A 227 6.93 16.83 -7.07
N LYS A 228 7.69 17.92 -7.03
CA LYS A 228 8.99 17.97 -6.31
C LYS A 228 8.80 17.57 -4.86
N LEU A 229 9.75 16.77 -4.34
CA LEU A 229 9.74 16.34 -2.95
C LEU A 229 9.72 17.55 -2.01
N LYS A 230 8.83 17.52 -1.02
CA LYS A 230 8.68 18.55 0.01
C LYS A 230 8.58 17.88 1.39
N GLY A 231 8.89 18.62 2.43
CA GLY A 231 8.76 18.17 3.81
C GLY A 231 9.89 17.26 4.25
N PHE A 232 9.57 16.24 5.03
CA PHE A 232 10.55 15.30 5.59
C PHE A 232 11.08 14.36 4.51
N ILE A 233 12.40 14.38 4.31
CA ILE A 233 13.09 13.55 3.31
C ILE A 233 14.21 12.79 4.02
N LEU A 234 14.24 11.46 3.84
CA LEU A 234 15.34 10.61 4.25
C LEU A 234 16.20 10.28 3.03
N THR A 235 17.51 10.40 3.16
CA THR A 235 18.47 10.01 2.11
C THR A 235 19.25 8.80 2.57
N LYS A 236 19.29 7.76 1.73
CA LYS A 236 20.04 6.54 1.97
C LYS A 236 21.47 6.60 1.44
#